data_695340141f52d8530759b339c246aa33
#
_entry.id   695340141f52d8530759b339c246aa33
#
_cell.length_a   1.000
_cell.length_b   1.000
_cell.length_c   1.000
_cell.angle_alpha   90.00
_cell.angle_beta   90.00
_cell.angle_gamma   90.00
#
_symmetry.space_group_name_H-M   'P 1'
#
loop_
_entity.id
_entity.type
_entity.pdbx_description
1 polymer ?
#
loop_
_entity_poly.entity_id
_entity_poly.type
_entity_poly.pdbx_seq_one_letter_code
_entity_poly.pdbx_strand_id
1 'polypeptide(L)'
;EPTEAGTQAGIYFAEKFAEQGFNIVSGLAIGCDTTGHQGALNVKGTTTAFLANGLDWESIYPKENLELAKNIVESGGLLLSEYPVGQRGNRYTLVERDRLQAGLSYATIVIQTGLRGGTMHAVNATLKARKPLFMIKYKNMDGQVGGKAEGNKKFLEDGKAHALTSGSFEDALAVIRESVEKINKPKIKDSLF
;
A
#
# COMPACT_ATOMS: atom_id res chain seq x y z
N GLU A 1 -2.26 13.24 -6.08
CA GLU A 1 -3.57 12.98 -5.49
C GLU A 1 -4.40 12.09 -6.42
N PRO A 2 -5.16 11.12 -5.89
CA PRO A 2 -6.03 10.28 -6.70
C PRO A 2 -7.21 11.09 -7.27
N THR A 3 -7.88 10.52 -8.27
CA THR A 3 -9.19 11.00 -8.69
C THR A 3 -10.24 10.62 -7.66
N GLU A 4 -11.48 11.16 -7.78
CA GLU A 4 -12.58 10.74 -6.92
C GLU A 4 -12.81 9.22 -7.00
N ALA A 5 -12.82 8.64 -8.21
CA ALA A 5 -12.90 7.20 -8.41
C ALA A 5 -11.73 6.45 -7.73
N GLY A 6 -10.53 7.02 -7.73
CA GLY A 6 -9.37 6.48 -7.03
C GLY A 6 -9.54 6.52 -5.52
N THR A 7 -10.03 7.62 -4.98
CA THR A 7 -10.33 7.76 -3.54
C THR A 7 -11.35 6.72 -3.09
N GLN A 8 -12.47 6.60 -3.81
CA GLN A 8 -13.52 5.62 -3.51
C GLN A 8 -12.99 4.18 -3.59
N ALA A 9 -12.22 3.87 -4.62
CA ALA A 9 -11.64 2.54 -4.78
C ALA A 9 -10.61 2.23 -3.69
N GLY A 10 -9.77 3.20 -3.31
CA GLY A 10 -8.78 3.04 -2.23
C GLY A 10 -9.43 2.72 -0.90
N ILE A 11 -10.46 3.49 -0.51
CA ILE A 11 -11.22 3.23 0.72
C ILE A 11 -11.89 1.86 0.65
N TYR A 12 -12.64 1.57 -0.42
CA TYR A 12 -13.38 0.32 -0.60
C TYR A 12 -12.50 -0.92 -0.45
N PHE A 13 -11.35 -0.97 -1.16
CA PHE A 13 -10.49 -2.15 -1.09
C PHE A 13 -9.76 -2.24 0.26
N ALA A 14 -9.37 -1.11 0.87
CA ALA A 14 -8.79 -1.13 2.20
C ALA A 14 -9.78 -1.66 3.25
N GLU A 15 -11.06 -1.23 3.19
CA GLU A 15 -12.13 -1.80 4.02
C GLU A 15 -12.25 -3.30 3.80
N LYS A 16 -12.37 -3.74 2.54
CA LYS A 16 -12.54 -5.15 2.21
C LYS A 16 -11.39 -6.04 2.70
N PHE A 17 -10.15 -5.62 2.53
CA PHE A 17 -9.01 -6.38 3.04
C PHE A 17 -8.91 -6.33 4.57
N ALA A 18 -9.21 -5.20 5.21
CA ALA A 18 -9.22 -5.09 6.66
C ALA A 18 -10.31 -5.96 7.30
N GLU A 19 -11.51 -6.05 6.70
CA GLU A 19 -12.59 -6.97 7.11
C GLU A 19 -12.14 -8.44 7.06
N GLN A 20 -11.18 -8.78 6.19
CA GLN A 20 -10.59 -10.13 6.11
C GLN A 20 -9.43 -10.34 7.09
N GLY A 21 -9.18 -9.40 7.99
CA GLY A 21 -8.14 -9.48 9.01
C GLY A 21 -6.73 -9.10 8.52
N PHE A 22 -6.60 -8.53 7.33
CA PHE A 22 -5.32 -8.00 6.87
C PHE A 22 -5.02 -6.64 7.51
N ASN A 23 -3.78 -6.46 7.95
CA ASN A 23 -3.26 -5.16 8.32
C ASN A 23 -2.95 -4.35 7.05
N ILE A 24 -3.52 -3.16 6.94
CA ILE A 24 -3.29 -2.27 5.81
C ILE A 24 -2.00 -1.48 6.04
N VAL A 25 -1.03 -1.67 5.17
CA VAL A 25 0.27 -0.98 5.24
C VAL A 25 0.31 0.14 4.20
N SER A 26 0.63 1.35 4.62
CA SER A 26 0.83 2.47 3.72
C SER A 26 1.81 3.51 4.31
N GLY A 27 1.91 4.69 3.68
CA GLY A 27 3.00 5.62 3.98
C GLY A 27 2.59 6.94 4.62
N LEU A 28 1.36 7.17 4.90
CA LEU A 28 0.85 8.42 5.45
C LEU A 28 0.93 9.64 4.50
N ALA A 29 1.28 9.47 3.23
CA ALA A 29 1.23 10.57 2.25
C ALA A 29 -0.22 10.99 1.94
N ILE A 30 -0.41 12.25 1.52
CA ILE A 30 -1.72 12.71 1.05
C ILE A 30 -2.13 11.89 -0.19
N GLY A 31 -3.38 11.49 -0.25
CA GLY A 31 -3.96 10.79 -1.39
C GLY A 31 -4.15 9.29 -1.16
N CYS A 32 -3.53 8.44 -1.98
CA CYS A 32 -3.75 7.00 -1.91
C CYS A 32 -3.39 6.39 -0.55
N ASP A 33 -2.34 6.87 0.11
CA ASP A 33 -1.96 6.38 1.43
C ASP A 33 -3.04 6.72 2.47
N THR A 34 -3.54 7.96 2.44
CA THR A 34 -4.64 8.39 3.30
C THR A 34 -5.87 7.51 3.13
N THR A 35 -6.24 7.17 1.87
CA THR A 35 -7.42 6.32 1.62
C THR A 35 -7.24 4.91 2.16
N GLY A 36 -6.04 4.35 2.08
CA GLY A 36 -5.72 3.04 2.65
C GLY A 36 -5.91 3.00 4.16
N HIS A 37 -5.32 3.96 4.87
CA HIS A 37 -5.47 4.06 6.33
C HIS A 37 -6.92 4.30 6.74
N GLN A 38 -7.61 5.24 6.07
CA GLN A 38 -8.99 5.58 6.38
C GLN A 38 -9.92 4.37 6.19
N GLY A 39 -9.77 3.62 5.09
CA GLY A 39 -10.58 2.43 4.84
C GLY A 39 -10.40 1.37 5.94
N ALA A 40 -9.16 1.12 6.40
CA ALA A 40 -8.94 0.20 7.52
C ALA A 40 -9.63 0.69 8.81
N LEU A 41 -9.49 1.98 9.14
CA LEU A 41 -10.08 2.56 10.35
C LEU A 41 -11.62 2.56 10.31
N ASN A 42 -12.24 2.76 9.15
CA ASN A 42 -13.70 2.75 8.98
C ASN A 42 -14.34 1.45 9.47
N VAL A 43 -13.65 0.32 9.27
CA VAL A 43 -14.13 -1.01 9.66
C VAL A 43 -13.48 -1.53 10.96
N LYS A 44 -12.84 -0.65 11.73
CA LYS A 44 -12.10 -0.99 12.94
C LYS A 44 -11.02 -2.04 12.72
N GLY A 45 -10.47 -2.09 11.52
CA GLY A 45 -9.31 -2.90 11.17
C GLY A 45 -8.01 -2.26 11.62
N THR A 46 -6.90 -2.99 11.45
CA THR A 46 -5.57 -2.51 11.80
C THR A 46 -4.87 -1.89 10.60
N THR A 47 -4.08 -0.84 10.85
CA THR A 47 -3.25 -0.23 9.82
C THR A 47 -1.89 0.17 10.36
N THR A 48 -0.87 0.09 9.51
CA THR A 48 0.51 0.47 9.84
C THR A 48 1.00 1.51 8.86
N ALA A 49 1.46 2.65 9.38
CA ALA A 49 2.06 3.68 8.57
C ALA A 49 3.59 3.65 8.66
N PHE A 50 4.27 3.51 7.52
CA PHE A 50 5.70 3.76 7.43
C PHE A 50 5.95 5.24 7.19
N LEU A 51 6.72 5.87 8.08
CA LEU A 51 7.01 7.29 8.02
C LEU A 51 8.34 7.54 7.29
N ALA A 52 8.40 8.68 6.62
CA ALA A 52 9.60 9.20 5.98
C ALA A 52 10.37 10.19 6.88
N ASN A 53 10.02 10.23 8.16
CA ASN A 53 10.48 11.18 9.20
C ASN A 53 10.53 10.47 10.56
N GLY A 54 11.03 11.15 11.60
CA GLY A 54 11.05 10.65 12.97
C GLY A 54 9.65 10.38 13.54
N LEU A 55 9.58 9.58 14.61
CA LEU A 55 8.30 9.16 15.22
C LEU A 55 7.67 10.21 16.13
N ASP A 56 8.32 11.35 16.36
CA ASP A 56 7.77 12.45 17.14
C ASP A 56 6.69 13.20 16.37
N TRP A 57 5.65 13.63 17.08
CA TRP A 57 4.49 14.30 16.48
C TRP A 57 4.84 15.59 15.71
N GLU A 58 5.90 16.27 16.13
CA GLU A 58 6.37 17.49 15.47
C GLU A 58 7.00 17.21 14.10
N SER A 59 7.57 16.04 13.91
CA SER A 59 8.20 15.62 12.65
C SER A 59 7.22 14.99 11.66
N ILE A 60 6.00 14.63 12.07
CA ILE A 60 5.01 14.02 11.17
C ILE A 60 4.82 14.87 9.91
N TYR A 61 4.94 14.21 8.77
CA TYR A 61 4.78 14.79 7.45
C TYR A 61 3.97 13.84 6.53
N PRO A 62 2.98 14.34 5.79
CA PRO A 62 2.50 15.73 5.77
C PRO A 62 1.74 16.12 7.05
N LYS A 63 1.73 17.42 7.38
CA LYS A 63 1.06 17.92 8.60
C LYS A 63 -0.45 17.71 8.59
N GLU A 64 -1.05 17.72 7.42
CA GLU A 64 -2.46 17.45 7.18
C GLU A 64 -2.88 16.06 7.69
N ASN A 65 -1.97 15.11 7.68
CA ASN A 65 -2.21 13.74 8.14
C ASN A 65 -1.78 13.49 9.61
N LEU A 66 -1.45 14.55 10.38
CA LEU A 66 -1.10 14.42 11.79
C LEU A 66 -2.22 13.75 12.60
N GLU A 67 -3.46 14.21 12.44
CA GLU A 67 -4.61 13.63 13.15
C GLU A 67 -4.87 12.18 12.69
N LEU A 68 -4.68 11.88 11.40
CA LEU A 68 -4.75 10.49 10.92
C LEU A 68 -3.69 9.61 11.59
N ALA A 69 -2.46 10.10 11.75
CA ALA A 69 -1.40 9.37 12.45
C ALA A 69 -1.76 9.07 13.92
N LYS A 70 -2.34 10.02 14.63
CA LYS A 70 -2.84 9.83 16.00
C LYS A 70 -3.95 8.79 16.03
N ASN A 71 -4.95 8.91 15.15
CA ASN A 71 -6.06 7.97 15.05
C ASN A 71 -5.59 6.54 14.77
N ILE A 72 -4.55 6.37 13.95
CA ILE A 72 -3.93 5.06 13.71
C ILE A 72 -3.45 4.45 15.03
N VAL A 73 -2.69 5.21 15.82
CA VAL A 73 -2.14 4.73 17.10
C VAL A 73 -3.25 4.46 18.12
N GLU A 74 -4.20 5.38 18.27
CA GLU A 74 -5.33 5.26 19.21
C GLU A 74 -6.24 4.08 18.88
N SER A 75 -6.33 3.70 17.61
CA SER A 75 -7.09 2.53 17.15
C SER A 75 -6.30 1.20 17.25
N GLY A 76 -5.11 1.21 17.86
CA GLY A 76 -4.27 0.02 18.00
C GLY A 76 -3.42 -0.31 16.77
N GLY A 77 -3.32 0.61 15.81
CA GLY A 77 -2.41 0.51 14.68
C GLY A 77 -0.98 0.92 15.05
N LEU A 78 -0.09 1.04 14.06
CA LEU A 78 1.33 1.22 14.29
C LEU A 78 1.92 2.29 13.37
N LEU A 79 2.82 3.10 13.91
CA LEU A 79 3.73 3.97 13.15
C LEU A 79 5.13 3.38 13.20
N LEU A 80 5.78 3.24 12.06
CA LEU A 80 7.15 2.74 11.93
C LEU A 80 8.02 3.74 11.18
N SER A 81 9.26 3.88 11.62
CA SER A 81 10.25 4.71 10.95
C SER A 81 11.67 4.14 11.11
N GLU A 82 12.50 4.32 10.09
CA GLU A 82 13.95 4.10 10.17
C GLU A 82 14.72 5.38 10.55
N TYR A 83 14.01 6.49 10.69
CA TYR A 83 14.63 7.81 10.93
C TYR A 83 14.61 8.16 12.42
N PRO A 84 15.66 8.81 12.93
CA PRO A 84 15.71 9.23 14.32
C PRO A 84 14.65 10.28 14.63
N VAL A 85 14.26 10.35 15.91
CA VAL A 85 13.36 11.38 16.45
C VAL A 85 13.91 12.78 16.11
N GLY A 86 13.02 13.67 15.69
CA GLY A 86 13.36 15.04 15.27
C GLY A 86 13.77 15.16 13.79
N GLN A 87 13.99 14.05 13.09
CA GLN A 87 14.32 14.13 11.66
C GLN A 87 13.09 14.43 10.82
N ARG A 88 13.15 15.51 10.04
CA ARG A 88 12.10 15.86 9.08
C ARG A 88 12.17 15.04 7.81
N GLY A 89 11.02 14.72 7.26
CA GLY A 89 10.90 14.06 5.97
C GLY A 89 11.29 14.97 4.80
N ASN A 90 11.76 14.36 3.73
CA ASN A 90 12.04 15.02 2.45
C ASN A 90 11.75 14.06 1.28
N ARG A 91 11.91 14.55 0.03
CA ARG A 91 11.62 13.74 -1.18
C ARG A 91 12.42 12.44 -1.27
N TYR A 92 13.60 12.37 -0.71
CA TYR A 92 14.45 11.18 -0.75
C TYR A 92 13.96 10.14 0.27
N THR A 93 13.69 10.59 1.50
CA THR A 93 13.18 9.71 2.56
C THR A 93 11.79 9.15 2.23
N LEU A 94 10.95 9.90 1.50
CA LEU A 94 9.66 9.40 1.00
C LEU A 94 9.85 8.22 0.03
N VAL A 95 10.82 8.32 -0.87
CA VAL A 95 11.12 7.27 -1.85
C VAL A 95 11.76 6.04 -1.18
N GLU A 96 12.75 6.28 -0.30
CA GLU A 96 13.45 5.20 0.40
C GLU A 96 12.52 4.35 1.26
N ARG A 97 11.54 5.01 1.91
CA ARG A 97 10.54 4.36 2.74
C ARG A 97 9.65 3.36 1.97
N ASP A 98 9.35 3.61 0.69
CA ASP A 98 8.42 2.79 -0.10
C ASP A 98 8.87 1.32 -0.20
N ARG A 99 10.18 1.05 -0.14
CA ARG A 99 10.71 -0.32 -0.09
C ARG A 99 10.27 -1.09 1.16
N LEU A 100 10.07 -0.39 2.27
CA LEU A 100 9.65 -1.00 3.52
C LEU A 100 8.18 -1.43 3.46
N GLN A 101 7.31 -0.60 2.88
CA GLN A 101 5.91 -0.95 2.65
C GLN A 101 5.82 -2.23 1.82
N ALA A 102 6.47 -2.27 0.67
CA ALA A 102 6.52 -3.46 -0.18
C ALA A 102 7.20 -4.64 0.51
N GLY A 103 8.28 -4.39 1.26
CA GLY A 103 9.06 -5.42 1.96
C GLY A 103 8.28 -6.15 3.04
N LEU A 104 7.49 -5.45 3.84
CA LEU A 104 6.73 -6.01 4.96
C LEU A 104 5.30 -6.44 4.59
N SER A 105 4.83 -6.11 3.39
CA SER A 105 3.51 -6.54 2.92
C SER A 105 3.56 -7.88 2.20
N TYR A 106 2.48 -8.64 2.25
CA TYR A 106 2.32 -9.89 1.48
C TYR A 106 1.99 -9.64 0.01
N ALA A 107 1.37 -8.51 -0.29
CA ALA A 107 1.04 -8.06 -1.63
C ALA A 107 1.03 -6.52 -1.68
N THR A 108 1.12 -5.96 -2.86
CA THR A 108 0.96 -4.52 -3.07
C THR A 108 -0.24 -4.26 -3.97
N ILE A 109 -1.11 -3.35 -3.52
CA ILE A 109 -2.29 -2.91 -4.27
C ILE A 109 -2.06 -1.45 -4.68
N VAL A 110 -2.03 -1.21 -5.97
CA VAL A 110 -1.86 0.13 -6.54
C VAL A 110 -3.22 0.70 -6.92
N ILE A 111 -3.61 1.75 -6.24
CA ILE A 111 -4.87 2.45 -6.51
C ILE A 111 -4.76 3.17 -7.85
N GLN A 112 -3.87 4.14 -7.94
CA GLN A 112 -3.59 4.89 -9.17
C GLN A 112 -2.10 5.23 -9.26
N THR A 113 -1.52 5.04 -10.43
CA THR A 113 -0.17 5.50 -10.73
C THR A 113 -0.03 5.90 -12.19
N GLY A 114 0.73 6.96 -12.44
CA GLY A 114 1.23 7.25 -13.77
C GLY A 114 2.40 6.32 -14.15
N LEU A 115 2.98 6.52 -15.32
CA LEU A 115 4.14 5.77 -15.79
C LEU A 115 5.42 6.11 -15.01
N ARG A 116 5.44 7.24 -14.30
CA ARG A 116 6.55 7.74 -13.48
C ARG A 116 5.99 8.28 -12.17
N GLY A 117 6.77 8.20 -11.10
CA GLY A 117 6.38 8.76 -9.79
C GLY A 117 6.82 7.89 -8.63
N GLY A 118 6.53 8.33 -7.41
CA GLY A 118 6.92 7.66 -6.15
C GLY A 118 6.39 6.22 -6.08
N THR A 119 5.13 5.99 -6.40
CA THR A 119 4.51 4.65 -6.37
C THR A 119 5.29 3.59 -7.15
N MET A 120 6.04 4.00 -8.20
CA MET A 120 6.87 3.08 -8.98
C MET A 120 8.00 2.45 -8.17
N HIS A 121 8.45 3.08 -7.08
CA HIS A 121 9.45 2.50 -6.18
C HIS A 121 8.87 1.31 -5.41
N ALA A 122 7.65 1.44 -4.88
CA ALA A 122 6.94 0.34 -4.23
C ALA A 122 6.62 -0.79 -5.24
N VAL A 123 6.16 -0.45 -6.44
CA VAL A 123 5.91 -1.41 -7.54
C VAL A 123 7.16 -2.22 -7.85
N ASN A 124 8.29 -1.55 -8.11
CA ASN A 124 9.55 -2.22 -8.42
C ASN A 124 10.07 -3.07 -7.25
N ALA A 125 9.94 -2.60 -6.00
CA ALA A 125 10.31 -3.37 -4.82
C ALA A 125 9.46 -4.64 -4.69
N THR A 126 8.14 -4.55 -4.95
CA THR A 126 7.20 -5.69 -4.95
C THR A 126 7.60 -6.73 -6.00
N LEU A 127 7.84 -6.31 -7.23
CA LEU A 127 8.26 -7.20 -8.32
C LEU A 127 9.61 -7.85 -8.04
N LYS A 128 10.58 -7.09 -7.53
CA LYS A 128 11.90 -7.62 -7.13
C LYS A 128 11.77 -8.68 -6.02
N ALA A 129 10.84 -8.48 -5.09
CA ALA A 129 10.55 -9.42 -4.02
C ALA A 129 9.69 -10.61 -4.48
N ARG A 130 9.26 -10.65 -5.74
CA ARG A 130 8.38 -11.68 -6.33
C ARG A 130 7.06 -11.84 -5.54
N LYS A 131 6.54 -10.73 -5.02
CA LYS A 131 5.27 -10.69 -4.32
C LYS A 131 4.12 -10.34 -5.27
N PRO A 132 2.88 -10.75 -4.99
CA PRO A 132 1.73 -10.37 -5.79
C PRO A 132 1.60 -8.85 -5.90
N LEU A 133 1.41 -8.37 -7.13
CA LEU A 133 1.14 -6.98 -7.46
C LEU A 133 -0.24 -6.89 -8.07
N PHE A 134 -1.09 -6.05 -7.51
CA PHE A 134 -2.43 -5.78 -8.00
C PHE A 134 -2.54 -4.33 -8.45
N MET A 135 -3.21 -4.12 -9.57
CA MET A 135 -3.58 -2.81 -10.07
C MET A 135 -5.10 -2.69 -10.09
N ILE A 136 -5.66 -1.65 -9.50
CA ILE A 136 -7.09 -1.41 -9.64
C ILE A 136 -7.41 -1.18 -11.10
N LYS A 137 -8.37 -1.96 -11.62
CA LYS A 137 -8.88 -1.84 -12.98
C LYS A 137 -10.22 -1.08 -12.94
N TYR A 138 -10.20 0.13 -13.42
CA TYR A 138 -11.39 0.97 -13.55
C TYR A 138 -12.19 0.61 -14.79
N LYS A 139 -13.53 0.82 -14.76
CA LYS A 139 -14.40 0.57 -15.92
C LYS A 139 -14.02 1.41 -17.13
N ASN A 140 -13.60 2.64 -16.88
CA ASN A 140 -13.14 3.56 -17.93
C ASN A 140 -11.76 4.11 -17.53
N MET A 141 -10.71 3.41 -17.96
CA MET A 141 -9.31 3.76 -17.65
C MET A 141 -8.86 5.07 -18.31
N ASP A 142 -9.47 5.44 -19.44
CA ASP A 142 -9.07 6.63 -20.20
C ASP A 142 -9.90 7.87 -19.81
N GLY A 143 -11.14 7.70 -19.36
CA GLY A 143 -12.08 8.78 -19.04
C GLY A 143 -12.12 9.15 -17.55
N GLN A 144 -12.60 8.25 -16.69
CA GLN A 144 -12.84 8.57 -15.27
C GLN A 144 -11.56 8.84 -14.47
N VAL A 145 -10.45 8.28 -14.87
CA VAL A 145 -9.18 8.36 -14.14
C VAL A 145 -8.11 9.15 -14.90
N GLY A 146 -8.34 9.47 -16.16
CA GLY A 146 -7.41 10.22 -17.01
C GLY A 146 -6.00 9.59 -16.97
N GLY A 147 -4.97 10.40 -17.17
CA GLY A 147 -3.57 9.96 -17.14
C GLY A 147 -3.07 9.46 -15.77
N LYS A 148 -3.88 9.58 -14.70
CA LYS A 148 -3.47 9.15 -13.34
C LYS A 148 -3.43 7.63 -13.16
N ALA A 149 -3.98 6.83 -14.08
CA ALA A 149 -3.95 5.38 -14.07
C ALA A 149 -3.25 4.78 -15.30
N GLU A 150 -2.45 5.55 -16.01
CA GLU A 150 -1.67 5.03 -17.16
C GLU A 150 -0.74 3.90 -16.76
N GLY A 151 -0.10 4.01 -15.58
CA GLY A 151 0.71 2.94 -15.03
C GLY A 151 -0.11 1.69 -14.73
N ASN A 152 -1.30 1.83 -14.13
CA ASN A 152 -2.19 0.71 -13.90
C ASN A 152 -2.49 -0.03 -15.22
N LYS A 153 -2.91 0.72 -16.26
CA LYS A 153 -3.22 0.18 -17.59
C LYS A 153 -2.01 -0.58 -18.16
N LYS A 154 -0.85 0.07 -18.18
CA LYS A 154 0.39 -0.50 -18.73
C LYS A 154 0.80 -1.80 -18.03
N PHE A 155 0.80 -1.84 -16.70
CA PHE A 155 1.19 -3.05 -15.95
C PHE A 155 0.21 -4.21 -16.14
N LEU A 156 -1.08 -3.92 -16.32
CA LEU A 156 -2.10 -4.92 -16.64
C LEU A 156 -1.91 -5.48 -18.07
N GLU A 157 -1.68 -4.61 -19.05
CA GLU A 157 -1.43 -4.99 -20.45
C GLU A 157 -0.13 -5.80 -20.61
N ASP A 158 0.92 -5.44 -19.86
CA ASP A 158 2.19 -6.17 -19.85
C ASP A 158 2.12 -7.51 -19.10
N GLY A 159 0.99 -7.86 -18.46
CA GLY A 159 0.85 -9.06 -17.65
C GLY A 159 1.72 -9.09 -16.39
N LYS A 160 2.17 -7.92 -15.90
CA LYS A 160 3.04 -7.79 -14.73
C LYS A 160 2.29 -7.63 -13.42
N ALA A 161 0.98 -7.41 -13.48
CA ALA A 161 0.12 -7.25 -12.33
C ALA A 161 -1.22 -7.94 -12.53
N HIS A 162 -1.86 -8.33 -11.44
CA HIS A 162 -3.22 -8.84 -11.44
C HIS A 162 -4.21 -7.67 -11.46
N ALA A 163 -5.29 -7.81 -12.23
CA ALA A 163 -6.38 -6.85 -12.22
C ALA A 163 -7.21 -7.00 -10.93
N LEU A 164 -7.41 -5.89 -10.20
CA LEU A 164 -8.28 -5.87 -9.03
C LEU A 164 -9.55 -5.08 -9.34
N THR A 165 -10.69 -5.75 -9.20
CA THR A 165 -12.05 -5.21 -9.32
C THR A 165 -12.89 -5.75 -8.18
N SER A 166 -14.07 -5.19 -7.95
CA SER A 166 -15.01 -5.75 -6.96
C SER A 166 -15.38 -7.20 -7.27
N GLY A 167 -15.47 -7.56 -8.55
CA GLY A 167 -15.80 -8.92 -9.00
C GLY A 167 -14.64 -9.91 -8.91
N SER A 168 -13.38 -9.46 -8.82
CA SER A 168 -12.18 -10.31 -8.67
C SER A 168 -11.59 -10.31 -7.28
N PHE A 169 -12.31 -9.80 -6.28
CA PHE A 169 -11.79 -9.66 -4.91
C PHE A 169 -11.45 -11.02 -4.28
N GLU A 170 -12.31 -12.03 -4.44
CA GLU A 170 -12.07 -13.36 -3.89
C GLU A 170 -10.85 -14.05 -4.54
N ASP A 171 -10.66 -13.87 -5.84
CA ASP A 171 -9.46 -14.37 -6.54
C ASP A 171 -8.20 -13.70 -6.00
N ALA A 172 -8.26 -12.39 -5.75
CA ALA A 172 -7.15 -11.65 -5.15
C ALA A 172 -6.83 -12.15 -3.73
N LEU A 173 -7.85 -12.42 -2.91
CA LEU A 173 -7.68 -13.02 -1.58
C LEU A 173 -6.98 -14.39 -1.67
N ALA A 174 -7.39 -15.24 -2.60
CA ALA A 174 -6.77 -16.56 -2.79
C ALA A 174 -5.28 -16.42 -3.13
N VAL A 175 -4.92 -15.54 -4.05
CA VAL A 175 -3.53 -15.27 -4.44
C VAL A 175 -2.71 -14.74 -3.26
N ILE A 176 -3.26 -13.83 -2.45
CA ILE A 176 -2.58 -13.27 -1.29
C ILE A 176 -2.38 -14.35 -0.22
N ARG A 177 -3.40 -15.15 0.10
CA ARG A 177 -3.31 -16.24 1.08
C ARG A 177 -2.27 -17.28 0.68
N GLU A 178 -2.20 -17.65 -0.59
CA GLU A 178 -1.15 -18.54 -1.11
C GLU A 178 0.26 -17.92 -0.92
N SER A 179 0.40 -16.61 -1.15
CA SER A 179 1.65 -15.88 -0.91
C SER A 179 2.05 -15.91 0.57
N VAL A 180 1.09 -15.72 1.49
CA VAL A 180 1.31 -15.83 2.95
C VAL A 180 1.82 -17.22 3.32
N GLU A 181 1.18 -18.27 2.82
CA GLU A 181 1.59 -19.65 3.09
C GLU A 181 3.00 -19.94 2.58
N LYS A 182 3.35 -19.47 1.38
CA LYS A 182 4.70 -19.65 0.81
C LYS A 182 5.77 -18.94 1.65
N ILE A 183 5.49 -17.75 2.16
CA ILE A 183 6.43 -16.98 2.99
C ILE A 183 6.61 -17.61 4.37
N ASN A 184 5.53 -18.13 4.95
CA ASN A 184 5.52 -18.69 6.30
C ASN A 184 5.95 -20.16 6.35
N LYS A 185 6.07 -20.86 5.22
CA LYS A 185 6.65 -22.21 5.21
C LYS A 185 8.07 -22.15 5.71
N PRO A 186 8.44 -22.95 6.75
CA PRO A 186 9.82 -23.01 7.19
C PRO A 186 10.68 -23.44 6.00
N LYS A 187 11.72 -22.68 5.71
CA LYS A 187 12.76 -23.13 4.79
C LYS A 187 13.44 -24.31 5.48
N ILE A 188 13.04 -25.51 5.13
CA ILE A 188 13.78 -26.71 5.50
C ILE A 188 15.16 -26.51 4.86
N LYS A 189 16.16 -26.17 5.67
CA LYS A 189 17.54 -26.33 5.25
C LYS A 189 17.68 -27.83 5.05
N ASP A 190 17.88 -28.26 3.80
CA ASP A 190 18.32 -29.62 3.54
C ASP A 190 19.47 -29.86 4.49
N SER A 191 19.33 -30.91 5.32
CA SER A 191 20.29 -31.21 6.37
C SER A 191 21.65 -31.40 5.70
N LEU A 192 22.61 -30.62 6.18
CA LEU A 192 24.03 -30.83 5.88
C LEU A 192 24.52 -32.09 6.65
N PHE A 193 24.01 -33.27 6.26
CA PHE A 193 24.56 -34.56 6.65
C PHE A 193 24.37 -35.57 5.52
#